data_203ecf4f9975f043761fc7eea9e25b6d
#
_entry.id   203ecf4f9975f043761fc7eea9e25b6d
#
_cell.length_a   1.000
_cell.length_b   1.000
_cell.length_c   1.000
_cell.angle_alpha   90.00
_cell.angle_beta   90.00
_cell.angle_gamma   90.00
#
_symmetry.space_group_name_H-M   'P 1'
#
loop_
_entity.id
_entity.type
_entity.pdbx_description
1 polymer ?
#
loop_
_entity_poly.entity_id
_entity_poly.type
_entity_poly.pdbx_seq_one_letter_code
_entity_poly.pdbx_strand_id
1 'polypeptide(L)'
;MKNNSTLASFFPPPLLRILAAAVPILIVCYFLSGLHNKTAAAGTMTPEAIAERLRPIAHLAMAEALPASGATSSVALKNGQAVYQETCAACHAEGIAGAPKTGDKKAWGPRIAQGFDALVKHAIEGFTGKAGTMPPKGGGSFEDVEVARAVAFMADKAGASFGEPKSTAKK
;
A
#
# COMPACT_ATOMS: atom_id res chain seq x y z
N MET A 1 -53.43 -27.13 22.65
CA MET A 1 -52.41 -28.15 22.53
C MET A 1 -52.72 -28.96 21.28
N LYS A 2 -52.05 -28.67 20.15
CA LYS A 2 -52.27 -29.37 18.86
C LYS A 2 -50.98 -30.09 18.53
N ASN A 3 -51.13 -31.40 18.37
CA ASN A 3 -50.07 -32.42 18.22
C ASN A 3 -49.28 -32.26 16.93
N ASN A 4 -47.96 -32.08 17.05
CA ASN A 4 -46.99 -32.19 15.94
C ASN A 4 -46.60 -33.65 15.72
N SER A 5 -47.56 -34.52 15.43
CA SER A 5 -47.31 -35.99 15.34
C SER A 5 -47.51 -36.58 13.94
N THR A 6 -47.45 -35.74 12.86
CA THR A 6 -47.82 -36.24 11.54
C THR A 6 -46.69 -36.52 10.56
N LEU A 7 -45.45 -36.20 10.89
CA LEU A 7 -44.32 -36.50 10.01
C LEU A 7 -43.49 -37.75 10.40
N ALA A 8 -43.69 -38.24 11.63
CA ALA A 8 -42.93 -39.41 12.13
C ALA A 8 -43.42 -40.77 11.63
N SER A 9 -44.59 -40.82 10.97
CA SER A 9 -45.22 -42.11 10.57
C SER A 9 -44.85 -42.56 9.16
N PHE A 10 -44.14 -41.76 8.38
CA PHE A 10 -43.87 -42.12 6.97
C PHE A 10 -42.52 -42.84 6.74
N PHE A 11 -41.61 -42.78 7.73
CA PHE A 11 -40.31 -43.47 7.59
C PHE A 11 -40.08 -44.45 8.73
N PRO A 12 -39.63 -45.69 8.45
CA PRO A 12 -39.28 -46.67 9.48
C PRO A 12 -38.12 -46.11 10.34
N PRO A 13 -38.11 -46.40 11.66
CA PRO A 13 -37.16 -45.82 12.62
C PRO A 13 -35.66 -45.98 12.27
N PRO A 14 -35.21 -47.05 11.58
CA PRO A 14 -33.82 -47.11 11.14
C PRO A 14 -33.47 -46.12 10.00
N LEU A 15 -34.41 -45.86 9.09
CA LEU A 15 -34.21 -44.94 7.94
C LEU A 15 -34.07 -43.48 8.39
N LEU A 16 -34.85 -43.06 9.37
CA LEU A 16 -34.78 -41.72 9.93
C LEU A 16 -33.43 -41.46 10.63
N ARG A 17 -32.89 -42.46 11.31
CA ARG A 17 -31.57 -42.36 11.95
C ARG A 17 -30.43 -42.27 10.93
N ILE A 18 -30.51 -43.03 9.82
CA ILE A 18 -29.54 -43.01 8.73
C ILE A 18 -29.58 -41.64 8.03
N LEU A 19 -30.76 -41.09 7.75
CA LEU A 19 -30.91 -39.77 7.16
C LEU A 19 -30.40 -38.65 8.10
N ALA A 20 -30.69 -38.75 9.39
CA ALA A 20 -30.21 -37.74 10.38
C ALA A 20 -28.66 -37.73 10.51
N ALA A 21 -28.01 -38.89 10.28
CA ALA A 21 -26.55 -38.95 10.28
C ALA A 21 -25.93 -38.55 8.91
N ALA A 22 -26.60 -38.87 7.80
CA ALA A 22 -26.07 -38.60 6.46
C ALA A 22 -26.15 -37.15 6.04
N VAL A 23 -27.22 -36.43 6.44
CA VAL A 23 -27.41 -35.01 6.06
C VAL A 23 -26.27 -34.12 6.54
N PRO A 24 -25.82 -34.12 7.82
CA PRO A 24 -24.71 -33.26 8.24
C PRO A 24 -23.39 -33.61 7.54
N ILE A 25 -23.16 -34.91 7.24
CA ILE A 25 -21.97 -35.33 6.50
C ILE A 25 -21.97 -34.76 5.07
N LEU A 26 -23.09 -34.83 4.38
CA LEU A 26 -23.25 -34.28 3.04
C LEU A 26 -23.09 -32.76 3.03
N ILE A 27 -23.60 -32.05 4.04
CA ILE A 27 -23.41 -30.60 4.19
C ILE A 27 -21.93 -30.29 4.38
N VAL A 28 -21.24 -31.01 5.25
CA VAL A 28 -19.80 -30.82 5.47
C VAL A 28 -19.00 -31.10 4.19
N CYS A 29 -19.29 -32.18 3.49
CA CYS A 29 -18.67 -32.51 2.20
C CYS A 29 -18.92 -31.43 1.15
N TYR A 30 -20.14 -30.90 1.08
CA TYR A 30 -20.49 -29.81 0.17
C TYR A 30 -19.69 -28.55 0.46
N PHE A 31 -19.58 -28.14 1.74
CA PHE A 31 -18.78 -26.98 2.13
C PHE A 31 -17.29 -27.22 1.89
N LEU A 32 -16.75 -28.38 2.20
CA LEU A 32 -15.35 -28.72 1.95
C LEU A 32 -15.03 -28.74 0.43
N SER A 33 -15.94 -29.28 -0.40
CA SER A 33 -15.78 -29.24 -1.86
C SER A 33 -15.81 -27.82 -2.40
N GLY A 34 -16.64 -26.95 -1.82
CA GLY A 34 -16.68 -25.52 -2.17
C GLY A 34 -15.40 -24.77 -1.77
N LEU A 35 -14.76 -25.15 -0.67
CA LEU A 35 -13.44 -24.59 -0.30
C LEU A 35 -12.33 -25.07 -1.26
N HIS A 36 -12.34 -26.37 -1.64
CA HIS A 36 -11.35 -26.91 -2.58
C HIS A 36 -11.44 -26.23 -3.96
N ASN A 37 -12.64 -25.91 -4.41
CA ASN A 37 -12.83 -25.26 -5.71
C ASN A 37 -12.35 -23.79 -5.74
N LYS A 38 -12.27 -23.12 -4.59
CA LYS A 38 -11.71 -21.77 -4.47
C LYS A 38 -10.18 -21.76 -4.42
N THR A 39 -9.55 -22.83 -3.98
CA THR A 39 -8.08 -22.95 -3.96
C THR A 39 -7.51 -23.43 -5.30
N ALA A 40 -8.31 -24.09 -6.13
CA ALA A 40 -7.90 -24.50 -7.49
C ALA A 40 -7.81 -23.32 -8.47
N ALA A 41 -8.35 -22.14 -8.13
CA ALA A 41 -8.17 -20.90 -8.90
C ALA A 41 -6.86 -20.16 -8.58
N ALA A 42 -6.04 -20.66 -7.66
CA ALA A 42 -4.68 -20.21 -7.44
C ALA A 42 -3.79 -20.77 -8.54
N GLY A 43 -3.82 -20.07 -9.66
CA GLY A 43 -3.00 -20.12 -10.84
C GLY A 43 -2.11 -21.33 -11.04
N THR A 44 -2.54 -22.21 -11.92
CA THR A 44 -1.59 -23.04 -12.67
C THR A 44 -0.50 -22.11 -13.21
N MET A 45 0.73 -22.28 -12.72
CA MET A 45 1.93 -21.63 -13.24
C MET A 45 2.25 -22.23 -14.60
N THR A 46 1.34 -22.04 -15.57
CA THR A 46 1.65 -22.40 -16.95
C THR A 46 2.62 -21.36 -17.51
N PRO A 47 3.54 -21.76 -18.38
CA PRO A 47 4.44 -20.82 -19.04
C PRO A 47 3.71 -19.65 -19.71
N GLU A 48 2.51 -19.90 -20.24
CA GLU A 48 1.67 -18.88 -20.86
C GLU A 48 1.11 -17.88 -19.84
N ALA A 49 0.67 -18.35 -18.68
CA ALA A 49 0.19 -17.46 -17.60
C ALA A 49 1.30 -16.57 -17.02
N ILE A 50 2.52 -17.09 -16.99
CA ILE A 50 3.71 -16.34 -16.60
C ILE A 50 4.06 -15.31 -17.69
N ALA A 51 4.05 -15.69 -18.95
CA ALA A 51 4.33 -14.80 -20.08
C ALA A 51 3.29 -13.66 -20.16
N GLU A 52 2.02 -13.92 -19.90
CA GLU A 52 0.98 -12.89 -19.89
C GLU A 52 1.15 -11.92 -18.71
N ARG A 53 1.56 -12.38 -17.54
CA ARG A 53 1.87 -11.52 -16.39
C ARG A 53 3.16 -10.71 -16.56
N LEU A 54 4.10 -11.22 -17.34
CA LEU A 54 5.37 -10.56 -17.66
C LEU A 54 5.28 -9.76 -18.98
N ARG A 55 4.13 -9.74 -19.62
CA ARG A 55 3.93 -8.93 -20.82
C ARG A 55 4.20 -7.46 -20.47
N PRO A 56 5.21 -6.82 -21.06
CA PRO A 56 5.49 -5.41 -20.78
C PRO A 56 4.28 -4.59 -21.20
N ILE A 57 3.73 -3.80 -20.28
CA ILE A 57 2.58 -2.90 -20.50
C ILE A 57 3.00 -1.70 -21.38
N ALA A 58 4.24 -1.68 -21.85
CA ALA A 58 4.69 -0.71 -22.82
C ALA A 58 4.12 -1.06 -24.20
N HIS A 59 2.89 -0.66 -24.46
CA HIS A 59 2.48 -0.39 -25.84
C HIS A 59 3.31 0.80 -26.33
N LEU A 60 4.51 0.52 -26.85
CA LEU A 60 5.12 1.41 -27.81
C LEU A 60 4.17 1.44 -29.02
N ALA A 61 3.22 2.39 -29.00
CA ALA A 61 2.65 2.85 -30.23
C ALA A 61 3.84 3.32 -31.07
N MET A 62 4.21 2.57 -32.08
CA MET A 62 5.07 3.06 -33.15
C MET A 62 4.28 4.16 -33.87
N ALA A 63 4.28 5.33 -33.25
CA ALA A 63 3.95 6.56 -33.94
C ALA A 63 5.15 6.87 -34.83
N GLU A 64 4.84 7.00 -36.08
CA GLU A 64 5.67 7.44 -37.17
C GLU A 64 6.75 8.46 -36.78
N ALA A 65 7.93 8.26 -37.34
CA ALA A 65 9.15 9.04 -37.13
C ALA A 65 8.88 10.54 -37.11
N LEU A 66 8.97 11.13 -35.92
CA LEU A 66 9.23 12.56 -35.75
C LEU A 66 10.72 12.77 -35.56
N PRO A 67 11.31 13.83 -36.16
CA PRO A 67 12.76 14.05 -36.16
C PRO A 67 13.29 14.20 -34.75
N ALA A 68 14.46 13.60 -34.54
CA ALA A 68 15.22 13.71 -33.32
C ALA A 68 15.56 15.17 -33.01
N SER A 69 14.68 15.83 -32.27
CA SER A 69 15.02 17.03 -31.53
C SER A 69 15.40 16.57 -30.13
N GLY A 70 16.64 16.80 -29.75
CA GLY A 70 17.20 16.42 -28.47
C GLY A 70 16.42 17.05 -27.29
N ALA A 71 15.32 16.41 -26.96
CA ALA A 71 14.64 16.67 -25.71
C ALA A 71 15.32 15.78 -24.66
N THR A 72 16.28 16.33 -23.93
CA THR A 72 16.53 15.91 -22.57
C THR A 72 15.19 15.88 -21.88
N SER A 73 14.64 14.69 -21.69
CA SER A 73 13.44 14.49 -20.88
C SER A 73 13.77 14.97 -19.48
N SER A 74 13.48 16.24 -19.19
CA SER A 74 13.45 16.72 -17.83
C SER A 74 12.29 15.99 -17.16
N VAL A 75 12.61 14.90 -16.48
CA VAL A 75 11.63 14.23 -15.60
C VAL A 75 11.14 15.31 -14.66
N ALA A 76 9.87 15.71 -14.82
CA ALA A 76 9.30 16.75 -13.99
C ALA A 76 9.36 16.29 -12.53
N LEU A 77 10.11 17.03 -11.72
CA LEU A 77 10.30 16.73 -10.30
C LEU A 77 8.94 16.70 -9.59
N LYS A 78 8.72 15.67 -8.80
CA LYS A 78 7.50 15.48 -8.02
C LYS A 78 7.33 16.61 -7.00
N ASN A 79 6.09 16.97 -6.72
CA ASN A 79 5.76 17.87 -5.62
C ASN A 79 5.84 17.16 -4.27
N GLY A 80 5.89 17.92 -3.17
CA GLY A 80 6.08 17.38 -1.83
C GLY A 80 4.97 16.45 -1.38
N GLN A 81 3.73 16.71 -1.78
CA GLN A 81 2.61 15.84 -1.45
C GLN A 81 2.72 14.48 -2.14
N ALA A 82 3.13 14.43 -3.39
CA ALA A 82 3.28 13.18 -4.13
C ALA A 82 4.40 12.31 -3.53
N VAL A 83 5.55 12.89 -3.22
CA VAL A 83 6.67 12.20 -2.55
C VAL A 83 6.26 11.70 -1.16
N TYR A 84 5.54 12.54 -0.39
CA TYR A 84 5.00 12.13 0.91
C TYR A 84 4.12 10.90 0.78
N GLN A 85 3.16 10.90 -0.14
CA GLN A 85 2.23 9.78 -0.31
C GLN A 85 2.92 8.50 -0.77
N GLU A 86 3.94 8.63 -1.62
CA GLU A 86 4.64 7.47 -2.20
C GLU A 86 5.53 6.75 -1.18
N THR A 87 6.15 7.48 -0.25
CA THR A 87 7.15 6.89 0.66
C THR A 87 6.96 7.30 2.11
N CYS A 88 6.90 8.60 2.42
CA CYS A 88 6.98 9.09 3.79
C CYS A 88 5.75 8.71 4.62
N ALA A 89 4.58 8.65 3.98
CA ALA A 89 3.32 8.33 4.64
C ALA A 89 3.33 6.95 5.30
N ALA A 90 4.10 6.00 4.81
CA ALA A 90 4.22 4.66 5.38
C ALA A 90 4.52 4.69 6.90
N CYS A 91 5.36 5.63 7.33
CA CYS A 91 5.68 5.81 8.75
C CYS A 91 5.02 7.06 9.35
N HIS A 92 5.00 8.18 8.61
CA HIS A 92 4.58 9.47 9.14
C HIS A 92 3.06 9.70 9.13
N ALA A 93 2.25 8.90 8.43
CA ALA A 93 0.80 9.00 8.50
C ALA A 93 0.28 8.59 9.89
N GLU A 94 0.76 7.47 10.44
CA GLU A 94 0.29 6.92 11.69
C GLU A 94 1.32 7.00 12.84
N GLY A 95 2.55 7.45 12.57
CA GLY A 95 3.61 7.54 13.58
C GLY A 95 4.28 6.19 13.88
N ILE A 96 4.39 5.31 12.88
CA ILE A 96 4.99 3.98 13.01
C ILE A 96 6.49 4.11 13.32
N ALA A 97 7.01 3.17 14.12
CA ALA A 97 8.42 3.11 14.51
C ALA A 97 8.97 4.40 15.16
N GLY A 98 8.10 5.16 15.85
CA GLY A 98 8.48 6.40 16.52
C GLY A 98 8.58 7.61 15.59
N ALA A 99 8.13 7.51 14.35
CA ALA A 99 8.06 8.64 13.44
C ALA A 99 7.08 9.70 13.94
N PRO A 100 7.38 11.00 13.85
CA PRO A 100 6.42 12.04 14.20
C PRO A 100 5.26 12.02 13.20
N LYS A 101 4.04 11.87 13.73
CA LYS A 101 2.82 11.84 12.89
C LYS A 101 2.63 13.18 12.17
N THR A 102 2.33 13.13 10.89
CA THR A 102 2.07 14.32 10.07
C THR A 102 0.87 15.09 10.64
N GLY A 103 1.03 16.41 10.82
CA GLY A 103 0.01 17.28 11.43
C GLY A 103 0.06 17.34 12.96
N ASP A 104 0.84 16.50 13.64
CA ASP A 104 1.01 16.59 15.09
C ASP A 104 1.97 17.75 15.45
N LYS A 105 1.41 18.91 15.75
CA LYS A 105 2.16 20.12 16.12
C LYS A 105 3.07 19.90 17.32
N LYS A 106 2.68 19.06 18.29
CA LYS A 106 3.47 18.81 19.48
C LYS A 106 4.72 17.99 19.15
N ALA A 107 4.59 16.96 18.34
CA ALA A 107 5.72 16.15 17.90
C ALA A 107 6.64 16.92 16.95
N TRP A 108 6.07 17.76 16.08
CA TRP A 108 6.84 18.50 15.08
C TRP A 108 7.47 19.79 15.59
N GLY A 109 6.88 20.45 16.60
CA GLY A 109 7.36 21.75 17.11
C GLY A 109 8.86 21.78 17.42
N PRO A 110 9.40 20.87 18.24
CA PRO A 110 10.84 20.83 18.55
C PRO A 110 11.72 20.53 17.33
N ARG A 111 11.17 19.87 16.30
CA ARG A 111 11.87 19.58 15.05
C ARG A 111 11.90 20.81 14.13
N ILE A 112 10.75 21.46 13.97
CA ILE A 112 10.61 22.71 13.20
C ILE A 112 11.53 23.80 13.76
N ALA A 113 11.69 23.85 15.09
CA ALA A 113 12.59 24.81 15.74
C ALA A 113 14.08 24.62 15.39
N GLN A 114 14.49 23.47 14.86
CA GLN A 114 15.85 23.23 14.37
C GLN A 114 16.10 23.87 12.99
N GLY A 115 15.05 24.32 12.32
CA GLY A 115 15.10 24.92 11.01
C GLY A 115 14.93 23.92 9.86
N PHE A 116 14.56 24.45 8.70
CA PHE A 116 14.26 23.66 7.50
C PHE A 116 15.44 22.81 7.03
N ASP A 117 16.63 23.41 6.96
CA ASP A 117 17.84 22.74 6.47
C ASP A 117 18.21 21.51 7.31
N ALA A 118 18.06 21.59 8.64
CA ALA A 118 18.30 20.46 9.53
C ALA A 118 17.31 19.33 9.27
N LEU A 119 16.04 19.65 9.06
CA LEU A 119 15.01 18.66 8.74
C LEU A 119 15.27 17.98 7.41
N VAL A 120 15.63 18.75 6.38
CA VAL A 120 15.96 18.22 5.05
C VAL A 120 17.20 17.34 5.11
N LYS A 121 18.26 17.78 5.81
CA LYS A 121 19.45 16.97 6.01
C LYS A 121 19.13 15.62 6.63
N HIS A 122 18.36 15.61 7.73
CA HIS A 122 17.94 14.37 8.39
C HIS A 122 17.11 13.46 7.45
N ALA A 123 16.28 14.04 6.61
CA ALA A 123 15.47 13.27 5.67
C ALA A 123 16.31 12.66 4.53
N ILE A 124 17.33 13.39 4.04
CA ILE A 124 18.21 12.91 2.96
C ILE A 124 19.20 11.85 3.48
N GLU A 125 19.88 12.14 4.58
CA GLU A 125 20.94 11.28 5.13
C GLU A 125 20.42 10.15 6.02
N GLY A 126 19.16 10.25 6.46
CA GLY A 126 18.59 9.43 7.51
C GLY A 126 18.85 10.00 8.89
N PHE A 127 18.11 9.50 9.88
CA PHE A 127 18.23 9.99 11.25
C PHE A 127 17.95 8.88 12.26
N THR A 128 18.83 8.71 13.23
CA THR A 128 18.62 7.82 14.37
C THR A 128 18.48 8.65 15.63
N GLY A 129 17.34 8.55 16.30
CA GLY A 129 17.04 9.26 17.53
C GLY A 129 16.50 8.34 18.61
N LYS A 130 16.12 8.93 19.76
CA LYS A 130 15.58 8.14 20.88
C LYS A 130 14.27 7.41 20.57
N ALA A 131 13.49 7.94 19.65
CA ALA A 131 12.19 7.38 19.28
C ALA A 131 12.25 6.28 18.20
N GLY A 132 13.33 6.25 17.43
CA GLY A 132 13.49 5.29 16.33
C GLY A 132 14.49 5.74 15.30
N THR A 133 14.53 5.02 14.17
CA THR A 133 15.43 5.29 13.04
C THR A 133 14.63 5.57 11.79
N MET A 134 14.94 6.66 11.11
CA MET A 134 14.45 7.01 9.80
C MET A 134 15.54 6.68 8.76
N PRO A 135 15.27 5.82 7.77
CA PRO A 135 16.24 5.53 6.72
C PRO A 135 16.45 6.74 5.80
N PRO A 136 17.60 6.82 5.10
CA PRO A 136 17.85 7.84 4.10
C PRO A 136 16.70 7.94 3.08
N LYS A 137 16.23 9.15 2.80
CA LYS A 137 15.12 9.44 1.87
C LYS A 137 13.84 8.64 2.14
N GLY A 138 13.65 8.20 3.41
CA GLY A 138 12.55 7.32 3.77
C GLY A 138 12.60 5.93 3.13
N GLY A 139 13.76 5.52 2.58
CA GLY A 139 13.93 4.29 1.81
C GLY A 139 13.55 4.41 0.33
N GLY A 140 13.17 5.60 -0.13
CA GLY A 140 12.85 5.85 -1.54
C GLY A 140 14.03 6.36 -2.36
N SER A 141 13.83 6.42 -3.68
CA SER A 141 14.82 6.90 -4.66
C SER A 141 14.32 8.21 -5.28
N PHE A 142 14.54 9.32 -4.56
CA PHE A 142 14.11 10.66 -4.95
C PHE A 142 15.29 11.61 -5.06
N GLU A 143 15.16 12.65 -5.86
CA GLU A 143 16.10 13.76 -5.85
C GLU A 143 16.02 14.53 -4.51
N ASP A 144 17.13 15.13 -4.08
CA ASP A 144 17.18 15.82 -2.79
C ASP A 144 16.15 16.95 -2.69
N VAL A 145 15.86 17.63 -3.80
CA VAL A 145 14.84 18.66 -3.86
C VAL A 145 13.43 18.11 -3.70
N GLU A 146 13.17 16.90 -4.19
CA GLU A 146 11.89 16.21 -4.01
C GLU A 146 11.67 15.81 -2.56
N VAL A 147 12.73 15.32 -1.90
CA VAL A 147 12.73 15.04 -0.46
C VAL A 147 12.49 16.32 0.34
N ALA A 148 13.18 17.42 -0.02
CA ALA A 148 12.99 18.71 0.64
C ALA A 148 11.54 19.21 0.51
N ARG A 149 10.89 19.02 -0.64
CA ARG A 149 9.48 19.34 -0.84
C ARG A 149 8.57 18.53 0.08
N ALA A 150 8.83 17.24 0.24
CA ALA A 150 8.05 16.38 1.16
C ALA A 150 8.25 16.80 2.62
N VAL A 151 9.46 17.19 3.00
CA VAL A 151 9.74 17.74 4.34
C VAL A 151 8.95 19.02 4.58
N ALA A 152 8.96 19.96 3.62
CA ALA A 152 8.17 21.18 3.70
C ALA A 152 6.68 20.85 3.86
N PHE A 153 6.14 19.96 3.02
CA PHE A 153 4.75 19.55 3.09
C PHE A 153 4.36 19.00 4.49
N MET A 154 5.16 18.12 5.08
CA MET A 154 4.86 17.54 6.39
C MET A 154 4.98 18.56 7.51
N ALA A 155 6.01 19.42 7.48
CA ALA A 155 6.24 20.45 8.48
C ALA A 155 5.14 21.53 8.43
N ASP A 156 4.72 21.95 7.24
CA ASP A 156 3.65 22.95 7.05
C ASP A 156 2.30 22.39 7.53
N LYS A 157 2.01 21.11 7.35
CA LYS A 157 0.85 20.45 7.95
C LYS A 157 0.87 20.49 9.48
N ALA A 158 2.06 20.57 10.08
CA ALA A 158 2.23 20.67 11.52
C ALA A 158 2.35 22.13 12.01
N GLY A 159 2.23 23.11 11.12
CA GLY A 159 2.16 24.53 11.45
C GLY A 159 3.45 25.32 11.17
N ALA A 160 4.39 24.76 10.42
CA ALA A 160 5.47 25.53 9.83
C ALA A 160 4.96 26.37 8.64
N SER A 161 5.84 27.19 8.09
CA SER A 161 5.58 28.00 6.89
C SER A 161 6.83 28.02 6.02
N PHE A 162 7.37 26.84 5.72
CA PHE A 162 8.59 26.73 4.93
C PHE A 162 8.33 26.92 3.42
N GLY A 163 7.14 26.51 2.97
CA GLY A 163 6.80 26.49 1.56
C GLY A 163 7.57 25.43 0.76
N GLU A 164 7.06 25.09 -0.39
CA GLU A 164 7.68 24.08 -1.25
C GLU A 164 8.90 24.65 -1.99
N PRO A 165 10.11 24.07 -1.83
CA PRO A 165 11.29 24.54 -2.51
C PRO A 165 11.17 24.38 -4.03
N LYS A 166 11.52 25.44 -4.77
CA LYS A 166 11.65 25.38 -6.21
C LYS A 166 12.90 24.59 -6.58
N SER A 167 12.90 23.95 -7.74
CA SER A 167 14.12 23.32 -8.25
C SER A 167 15.22 24.39 -8.36
N THR A 168 16.18 24.37 -7.43
CA THR A 168 17.43 25.08 -7.66
C THR A 168 18.26 24.20 -8.58
N ALA A 169 18.30 24.53 -9.87
CA ALA A 169 19.38 24.04 -10.71
C ALA A 169 20.67 24.47 -9.99
N LYS A 170 21.45 23.50 -9.53
CA LYS A 170 22.75 23.73 -8.93
C LYS A 170 23.60 24.43 -9.99
N LYS A 171 23.91 25.68 -9.76
CA LYS A 171 24.81 26.48 -10.59
C LYS A 171 26.24 25.95 -10.45
#